data_3aed75c217345c71750f19e86ad78614
#
_entry.id   3aed75c217345c71750f19e86ad78614
#
_cell.length_a   1.000
_cell.length_b   1.000
_cell.length_c   1.000
_cell.angle_alpha   90.00
_cell.angle_beta   90.00
_cell.angle_gamma   90.00
#
_symmetry.space_group_name_H-M   'P 1'
#
loop_
_entity.id
_entity.type
_entity.pdbx_description
1 polymer ?
#
loop_
_entity_poly.entity_id
_entity_poly.type
_entity_poly.pdbx_seq_one_letter_code
_entity_poly.pdbx_strand_id
1 'polypeptide(L)'
;VCQRQKADLRIADAANATDIVYGCEEQYFSYGGYDSLEIHLAGSYQIANAVLAVEAVKALIDLGYAISEEALHSGLQKASWKGRFTVLQREPYFIIDGAHNRDGAKVLADSVRQYFPKKKLHYIMGVFKDKEYETIIAQMSAFDADVITVETPGNPRALPAEELAEAWKKKKADVTFEKKIENAVRKSLEKAKKDDVILAFGSLSFLGEIVKALDTIRSEV
;
A
#
# COMPACT_ATOMS: atom_id res chain seq x y z
N VAL A 1 23.99 -5.81 -20.23
CA VAL A 1 22.98 -5.68 -21.30
C VAL A 1 23.08 -4.32 -21.97
N CYS A 2 23.02 -3.20 -21.24
CA CYS A 2 23.04 -1.84 -21.80
C CYS A 2 24.24 -1.57 -22.72
N GLN A 3 25.46 -1.91 -22.30
CA GLN A 3 26.66 -1.75 -23.13
C GLN A 3 26.58 -2.50 -24.46
N ARG A 4 26.02 -3.74 -24.48
CA ARG A 4 25.84 -4.52 -25.72
C ARG A 4 24.78 -3.92 -26.63
N GLN A 5 23.77 -3.26 -26.07
CA GLN A 5 22.67 -2.60 -26.80
C GLN A 5 22.99 -1.13 -27.14
N LYS A 6 24.18 -0.63 -26.76
CA LYS A 6 24.56 0.79 -26.90
C LYS A 6 23.50 1.74 -26.30
N ALA A 7 22.90 1.32 -25.18
CA ALA A 7 21.91 2.10 -24.45
C ALA A 7 22.58 2.75 -23.23
N ASP A 8 22.26 4.01 -22.99
CA ASP A 8 22.70 4.72 -21.80
C ASP A 8 22.02 4.15 -20.55
N LEU A 9 22.82 3.91 -19.51
CA LEU A 9 22.32 3.42 -18.22
C LEU A 9 22.28 4.58 -17.23
N ARG A 10 21.10 4.83 -16.69
CA ARG A 10 20.90 5.70 -15.52
C ARG A 10 20.49 4.84 -14.33
N ILE A 11 21.01 5.17 -13.18
CA ILE A 11 20.72 4.47 -11.92
C ILE A 11 19.98 5.45 -11.02
N ALA A 12 18.72 5.12 -10.69
CA ALA A 12 17.95 5.82 -9.69
C ALA A 12 18.32 5.22 -8.32
N ASP A 13 19.04 5.97 -7.50
CA ASP A 13 19.45 5.53 -6.17
C ASP A 13 18.75 6.37 -5.10
N ALA A 14 17.73 5.80 -4.48
CA ALA A 14 16.96 6.45 -3.42
C ALA A 14 17.80 6.76 -2.16
N ALA A 15 18.97 6.14 -1.99
CA ALA A 15 19.88 6.46 -0.88
C ALA A 15 20.48 7.88 -1.01
N ASN A 16 20.43 8.46 -2.20
CA ASN A 16 20.86 9.84 -2.45
C ASN A 16 19.74 10.89 -2.22
N ALA A 17 18.55 10.47 -1.81
CA ALA A 17 17.49 11.40 -1.41
C ALA A 17 17.81 11.96 -0.01
N THR A 18 17.64 13.27 0.15
CA THR A 18 17.86 14.00 1.40
C THR A 18 16.59 14.70 1.87
N ASP A 19 16.63 15.28 3.06
CA ASP A 19 15.53 16.07 3.64
C ASP A 19 14.19 15.32 3.65
N ILE A 20 14.25 14.01 3.87
CA ILE A 20 13.09 13.14 3.79
C ILE A 20 12.17 13.37 4.98
N VAL A 21 10.92 13.73 4.68
CA VAL A 21 9.82 13.79 5.64
C VAL A 21 8.76 12.78 5.23
N TYR A 22 8.53 11.77 6.07
CA TYR A 22 7.51 10.76 5.83
C TYR A 22 6.16 11.17 6.42
N GLY A 23 5.09 11.02 5.63
CA GLY A 23 3.72 11.23 6.06
C GLY A 23 2.75 10.26 5.37
N CYS A 24 1.60 10.02 6.00
CA CYS A 24 0.56 9.15 5.45
C CYS A 24 -0.24 9.77 4.30
N GLU A 25 -0.06 11.06 4.02
CA GLU A 25 -0.80 11.79 2.98
C GLU A 25 0.15 12.49 2.03
N GLU A 26 1.16 13.13 2.57
CA GLU A 26 2.17 13.84 1.83
C GLU A 26 3.56 13.48 2.36
N GLN A 27 4.51 13.39 1.49
CA GLN A 27 5.90 13.14 1.79
C GLN A 27 6.76 14.14 1.04
N TYR A 28 7.86 14.56 1.66
CA TYR A 28 8.81 15.51 1.08
C TYR A 28 10.20 14.93 1.02
N PHE A 29 10.96 15.31 0.02
CA PHE A 29 12.37 14.92 -0.13
C PHE A 29 13.07 15.86 -1.11
N SER A 30 14.41 15.89 -1.08
CA SER A 30 15.25 16.53 -2.09
C SER A 30 16.01 15.47 -2.87
N TYR A 31 16.15 15.61 -4.18
CA TYR A 31 16.89 14.66 -5.00
C TYR A 31 17.34 15.25 -6.34
N GLY A 32 18.60 14.93 -6.74
CA GLY A 32 19.10 15.16 -8.10
C GLY A 32 19.19 16.62 -8.55
N GLY A 33 19.31 17.55 -7.59
CA GLY A 33 19.36 18.98 -7.78
C GLY A 33 17.99 19.68 -7.65
N TYR A 34 16.94 18.93 -7.33
CA TYR A 34 15.61 19.45 -7.03
C TYR A 34 15.36 19.41 -5.53
N ASP A 35 14.97 20.53 -4.94
CA ASP A 35 14.68 20.68 -3.53
C ASP A 35 13.18 20.59 -3.25
N SER A 36 12.84 20.11 -2.06
CA SER A 36 11.44 20.12 -1.57
C SER A 36 10.43 19.49 -2.52
N LEU A 37 10.80 18.37 -3.17
CA LEU A 37 9.88 17.57 -3.96
C LEU A 37 8.78 17.01 -3.06
N GLU A 38 7.53 17.14 -3.49
CA GLU A 38 6.34 16.68 -2.76
C GLU A 38 5.63 15.58 -3.51
N ILE A 39 5.21 14.51 -2.80
CA ILE A 39 4.35 13.46 -3.32
C ILE A 39 3.16 13.21 -2.39
N HIS A 40 1.96 13.05 -2.96
CA HIS A 40 0.73 12.68 -2.24
C HIS A 40 0.46 11.17 -2.30
N LEU A 41 1.52 10.39 -2.24
CA LEU A 41 1.50 8.94 -2.22
C LEU A 41 2.06 8.44 -0.89
N ALA A 42 1.24 7.80 -0.07
CA ALA A 42 1.70 7.18 1.16
C ALA A 42 2.41 5.84 0.91
N GLY A 43 3.22 5.43 1.88
CA GLY A 43 4.08 4.25 1.77
C GLY A 43 5.55 4.64 1.71
N SER A 44 6.37 4.07 2.58
CA SER A 44 7.79 4.41 2.71
C SER A 44 8.59 4.20 1.40
N TYR A 45 8.10 3.34 0.52
CA TYR A 45 8.71 3.02 -0.78
C TYR A 45 8.41 4.05 -1.88
N GLN A 46 7.45 4.95 -1.66
CA GLN A 46 7.04 5.89 -2.72
C GLN A 46 8.10 6.94 -3.02
N ILE A 47 8.96 7.27 -2.05
CA ILE A 47 10.13 8.13 -2.31
C ILE A 47 11.06 7.46 -3.33
N ALA A 48 11.33 6.16 -3.20
CA ALA A 48 12.15 5.45 -4.19
C ALA A 48 11.51 5.42 -5.59
N ASN A 49 10.18 5.28 -5.66
CA ASN A 49 9.45 5.37 -6.92
C ASN A 49 9.52 6.79 -7.52
N ALA A 50 9.41 7.82 -6.68
CA ALA A 50 9.53 9.21 -7.12
C ALA A 50 10.95 9.54 -7.61
N VAL A 51 11.99 9.05 -6.93
CA VAL A 51 13.38 9.16 -7.39
C VAL A 51 13.57 8.55 -8.77
N LEU A 52 12.98 7.37 -9.03
CA LEU A 52 13.00 6.76 -10.36
C LEU A 52 12.28 7.63 -11.41
N ALA A 53 11.15 8.25 -11.04
CA ALA A 53 10.44 9.16 -11.92
C ALA A 53 11.26 10.42 -12.23
N VAL A 54 11.94 11.00 -11.23
CA VAL A 54 12.86 12.13 -11.43
C VAL A 54 13.99 11.78 -12.40
N GLU A 55 14.64 10.62 -12.24
CA GLU A 55 15.69 10.17 -13.16
C GLU A 55 15.15 9.94 -14.58
N ALA A 56 13.94 9.43 -14.72
CA ALA A 56 13.30 9.30 -16.04
C ALA A 56 13.03 10.68 -16.68
N VAL A 57 12.56 11.67 -15.91
CA VAL A 57 12.37 13.04 -16.41
C VAL A 57 13.70 13.67 -16.81
N LYS A 58 14.76 13.53 -16.01
CA LYS A 58 16.12 14.01 -16.37
C LYS A 58 16.61 13.38 -17.67
N ALA A 59 16.35 12.08 -17.87
CA ALA A 59 16.68 11.42 -19.13
C ALA A 59 15.93 12.01 -20.33
N LEU A 60 14.66 12.35 -20.17
CA LEU A 60 13.87 13.01 -21.22
C LEU A 60 14.39 14.42 -21.53
N ILE A 61 14.77 15.19 -20.51
CA ILE A 61 15.37 16.52 -20.69
C ILE A 61 16.67 16.42 -21.51
N ASP A 62 17.54 15.45 -21.21
CA ASP A 62 18.79 15.24 -21.96
C ASP A 62 18.53 14.80 -23.41
N LEU A 63 17.38 14.19 -23.69
CA LEU A 63 16.92 13.86 -25.05
C LEU A 63 16.28 15.06 -25.77
N GLY A 64 16.24 16.24 -25.13
CA GLY A 64 15.75 17.48 -25.73
C GLY A 64 14.27 17.81 -25.47
N TYR A 65 13.58 17.06 -24.58
CA TYR A 65 12.22 17.41 -24.19
C TYR A 65 12.22 18.63 -23.25
N ALA A 66 11.38 19.60 -23.54
CA ALA A 66 11.22 20.79 -22.71
C ALA A 66 10.30 20.49 -21.51
N ILE A 67 10.89 20.10 -20.39
CA ILE A 67 10.18 19.86 -19.13
C ILE A 67 10.73 20.83 -18.09
N SER A 68 9.87 21.74 -17.59
CA SER A 68 10.27 22.71 -16.57
C SER A 68 10.32 22.06 -15.18
N GLU A 69 11.00 22.71 -14.26
CA GLU A 69 11.05 22.30 -12.85
C GLU A 69 9.64 22.33 -12.24
N GLU A 70 8.84 23.36 -12.52
CA GLU A 70 7.46 23.46 -12.05
C GLU A 70 6.60 22.31 -12.60
N ALA A 71 6.83 21.85 -13.82
CA ALA A 71 6.13 20.71 -14.39
C ALA A 71 6.47 19.42 -13.67
N LEU A 72 7.75 19.22 -13.29
CA LEU A 72 8.21 18.08 -12.49
C LEU A 72 7.56 18.09 -11.09
N HIS A 73 7.65 19.20 -10.36
CA HIS A 73 7.03 19.36 -9.03
C HIS A 73 5.52 19.11 -9.08
N SER A 74 4.82 19.76 -9.99
CA SER A 74 3.36 19.59 -10.17
C SER A 74 2.99 18.16 -10.57
N GLY A 75 3.79 17.50 -11.39
CA GLY A 75 3.58 16.12 -11.80
C GLY A 75 3.72 15.13 -10.64
N LEU A 76 4.74 15.29 -9.82
CA LEU A 76 4.97 14.48 -8.62
C LEU A 76 3.84 14.69 -7.59
N GLN A 77 3.50 15.94 -7.29
CA GLN A 77 2.46 16.29 -6.32
C GLN A 77 1.08 15.77 -6.73
N LYS A 78 0.73 15.83 -8.02
CA LYS A 78 -0.57 15.36 -8.55
C LYS A 78 -0.62 13.86 -8.80
N ALA A 79 0.50 13.15 -8.69
CA ALA A 79 0.53 11.71 -8.88
C ALA A 79 -0.38 11.02 -7.85
N SER A 80 -1.26 10.15 -8.33
CA SER A 80 -2.15 9.38 -7.47
C SER A 80 -2.24 7.94 -7.95
N TRP A 81 -2.27 6.99 -7.02
CA TRP A 81 -2.41 5.59 -7.33
C TRP A 81 -3.26 4.88 -6.28
N LYS A 82 -4.54 4.74 -6.57
CA LYS A 82 -5.48 4.08 -5.66
C LYS A 82 -5.11 2.61 -5.42
N GLY A 83 -5.18 2.17 -4.16
CA GLY A 83 -4.83 0.81 -3.77
C GLY A 83 -3.33 0.59 -3.52
N ARG A 84 -2.55 1.66 -3.36
CA ARG A 84 -1.18 1.63 -2.88
C ARG A 84 -1.08 2.47 -1.62
N PHE A 85 -1.13 1.82 -0.46
CA PHE A 85 -1.17 2.43 0.87
C PHE A 85 -2.12 3.64 0.94
N THR A 86 -3.33 3.47 0.41
CA THR A 86 -4.29 4.56 0.26
C THR A 86 -5.09 4.73 1.54
N VAL A 87 -5.03 5.90 2.14
CA VAL A 87 -5.83 6.28 3.31
C VAL A 87 -7.23 6.64 2.86
N LEU A 88 -8.23 5.89 3.32
CA LEU A 88 -9.66 6.15 3.05
C LEU A 88 -10.33 6.92 4.20
N GLN A 89 -9.81 6.78 5.42
CA GLN A 89 -10.35 7.39 6.64
C GLN A 89 -9.22 7.56 7.66
N ARG A 90 -9.35 8.53 8.57
CA ARG A 90 -8.32 8.86 9.58
C ARG A 90 -8.66 8.38 11.00
N GLU A 91 -9.92 8.24 11.34
CA GLU A 91 -10.37 7.94 12.72
C GLU A 91 -11.50 6.90 12.72
N PRO A 92 -11.19 5.61 12.94
CA PRO A 92 -9.86 4.98 12.89
C PRO A 92 -9.24 5.12 11.50
N TYR A 93 -7.92 5.01 11.39
CA TYR A 93 -7.31 4.92 10.07
C TYR A 93 -7.86 3.71 9.33
N PHE A 94 -8.34 3.92 8.11
CA PHE A 94 -8.74 2.84 7.20
C PHE A 94 -7.87 2.94 5.94
N ILE A 95 -7.02 1.93 5.74
CA ILE A 95 -6.02 1.92 4.68
C ILE A 95 -6.27 0.71 3.79
N ILE A 96 -6.12 0.90 2.48
CA ILE A 96 -6.13 -0.18 1.50
C ILE A 96 -4.77 -0.28 0.80
N ASP A 97 -4.29 -1.51 0.60
CA ASP A 97 -3.06 -1.78 -0.15
C ASP A 97 -3.16 -3.05 -1.00
N GLY A 98 -2.65 -2.99 -2.21
CA GLY A 98 -2.68 -4.10 -3.16
C GLY A 98 -1.52 -5.09 -3.02
N ALA A 99 -0.81 -5.12 -1.89
CA ALA A 99 0.24 -6.09 -1.63
C ALA A 99 -0.30 -7.52 -1.75
N HIS A 100 0.24 -8.29 -2.70
CA HIS A 100 -0.25 -9.63 -3.04
C HIS A 100 0.88 -10.64 -3.33
N ASN A 101 2.11 -10.26 -3.03
CA ASN A 101 3.31 -11.08 -3.16
C ASN A 101 4.27 -10.76 -2.01
N ARG A 102 5.36 -11.51 -1.93
CA ARG A 102 6.38 -11.39 -0.88
C ARG A 102 6.94 -9.99 -0.74
N ASP A 103 7.35 -9.38 -1.87
CA ASP A 103 8.00 -8.07 -1.84
C ASP A 103 7.01 -6.97 -1.49
N GLY A 104 5.79 -7.02 -2.03
CA GLY A 104 4.71 -6.11 -1.66
C GLY A 104 4.37 -6.19 -0.17
N ALA A 105 4.29 -7.39 0.40
CA ALA A 105 4.03 -7.57 1.83
C ALA A 105 5.16 -7.04 2.71
N LYS A 106 6.43 -7.20 2.27
CA LYS A 106 7.59 -6.61 2.97
C LYS A 106 7.49 -5.10 3.02
N VAL A 107 7.24 -4.48 1.88
CA VAL A 107 7.12 -3.02 1.76
C VAL A 107 5.92 -2.49 2.54
N LEU A 108 4.79 -3.22 2.55
CA LEU A 108 3.62 -2.90 3.36
C LEU A 108 3.95 -2.96 4.86
N ALA A 109 4.64 -4.02 5.31
CA ALA A 109 5.06 -4.17 6.69
C ALA A 109 6.02 -3.04 7.12
N ASP A 110 6.95 -2.64 6.25
CA ASP A 110 7.87 -1.54 6.52
C ASP A 110 7.11 -0.20 6.65
N SER A 111 6.12 0.05 5.79
CA SER A 111 5.23 1.22 5.88
C SER A 111 4.40 1.23 7.17
N VAL A 112 3.86 0.09 7.57
CA VAL A 112 3.12 -0.03 8.85
C VAL A 112 4.03 0.28 10.04
N ARG A 113 5.26 -0.22 10.06
CA ARG A 113 6.23 0.11 11.12
C ARG A 113 6.57 1.59 11.17
N GLN A 114 6.71 2.21 10.00
CA GLN A 114 7.06 3.62 9.85
C GLN A 114 5.96 4.56 10.36
N TYR A 115 4.71 4.32 9.92
CA TYR A 115 3.61 5.26 10.18
C TYR A 115 2.81 4.93 11.44
N PHE A 116 2.74 3.66 11.83
CA PHE A 116 1.88 3.20 12.91
C PHE A 116 2.63 2.35 13.97
N PRO A 117 3.76 2.86 14.50
CA PRO A 117 4.50 2.12 15.50
C PRO A 117 3.63 1.88 16.75
N LYS A 118 3.52 0.61 17.17
CA LYS A 118 2.77 0.19 18.37
C LYS A 118 1.24 0.42 18.33
N LYS A 119 0.65 0.72 17.16
CA LYS A 119 -0.82 0.80 17.02
C LYS A 119 -1.42 -0.60 16.95
N LYS A 120 -2.62 -0.76 17.49
CA LYS A 120 -3.44 -1.96 17.28
C LYS A 120 -3.94 -1.97 15.84
N LEU A 121 -3.82 -3.12 15.18
CA LEU A 121 -4.21 -3.29 13.79
C LEU A 121 -5.42 -4.22 13.66
N HIS A 122 -6.25 -3.97 12.66
CA HIS A 122 -7.36 -4.80 12.24
C HIS A 122 -7.20 -5.10 10.75
N TYR A 123 -6.92 -6.35 10.43
CA TYR A 123 -6.68 -6.77 9.05
C TYR A 123 -7.94 -7.28 8.38
N ILE A 124 -8.16 -6.87 7.14
CA ILE A 124 -9.08 -7.51 6.21
C ILE A 124 -8.23 -8.05 5.06
N MET A 125 -8.13 -9.37 4.94
CA MET A 125 -7.27 -9.99 3.92
C MET A 125 -8.07 -10.88 2.98
N GLY A 126 -7.86 -10.65 1.67
CA GLY A 126 -8.33 -11.52 0.59
C GLY A 126 -7.22 -11.74 -0.42
N VAL A 127 -7.04 -12.98 -0.90
CA VAL A 127 -5.91 -13.34 -1.77
C VAL A 127 -6.32 -14.41 -2.78
N PHE A 128 -5.56 -14.56 -3.86
CA PHE A 128 -5.71 -15.67 -4.80
C PHE A 128 -4.90 -16.90 -4.38
N LYS A 129 -5.39 -18.10 -4.73
CA LYS A 129 -4.79 -19.41 -4.41
C LYS A 129 -3.35 -19.57 -4.92
N ASP A 130 -3.06 -18.96 -6.08
CA ASP A 130 -1.76 -19.04 -6.76
C ASP A 130 -0.72 -18.06 -6.22
N LYS A 131 -1.03 -17.32 -5.14
CA LYS A 131 -0.11 -16.39 -4.50
C LYS A 131 0.60 -17.04 -3.31
N GLU A 132 1.80 -16.55 -3.00
CA GLU A 132 2.58 -16.96 -1.83
C GLU A 132 1.98 -16.38 -0.53
N TYR A 133 0.67 -16.64 -0.29
CA TYR A 133 -0.06 -16.02 0.82
C TYR A 133 0.51 -16.37 2.20
N GLU A 134 1.11 -17.57 2.36
CA GLU A 134 1.77 -17.94 3.61
C GLU A 134 2.97 -17.03 3.93
N THR A 135 3.71 -16.59 2.91
CA THR A 135 4.80 -15.62 3.06
C THR A 135 4.27 -14.24 3.46
N ILE A 136 3.14 -13.81 2.88
CA ILE A 136 2.46 -12.56 3.26
C ILE A 136 2.03 -12.65 4.73
N ILE A 137 1.38 -13.74 5.13
CA ILE A 137 0.96 -14.01 6.51
C ILE A 137 2.17 -13.94 7.46
N ALA A 138 3.28 -14.60 7.11
CA ALA A 138 4.48 -14.62 7.95
C ALA A 138 5.03 -13.22 8.23
N GLN A 139 5.01 -12.32 7.23
CA GLN A 139 5.48 -10.95 7.39
C GLN A 139 4.50 -10.09 8.22
N MET A 140 3.20 -10.21 7.93
CA MET A 140 2.18 -9.40 8.58
C MET A 140 1.80 -9.91 9.98
N SER A 141 2.11 -11.17 10.32
CA SER A 141 1.89 -11.72 11.68
C SER A 141 2.83 -11.15 12.75
N ALA A 142 3.84 -10.39 12.36
CA ALA A 142 4.76 -9.71 13.29
C ALA A 142 4.10 -8.56 14.07
N PHE A 143 2.92 -8.13 13.67
CA PHE A 143 2.18 -7.04 14.31
C PHE A 143 1.07 -7.56 15.22
N ASP A 144 0.70 -6.76 16.22
CA ASP A 144 -0.50 -7.01 17.02
C ASP A 144 -1.75 -6.66 16.20
N ALA A 145 -2.39 -7.68 15.65
CA ALA A 145 -3.53 -7.52 14.76
C ALA A 145 -4.61 -8.57 14.99
N ASP A 146 -5.87 -8.14 14.94
CA ASP A 146 -7.01 -9.02 14.69
C ASP A 146 -7.14 -9.23 13.18
N VAL A 147 -7.61 -10.40 12.76
CA VAL A 147 -7.68 -10.71 11.33
C VAL A 147 -9.07 -11.19 10.94
N ILE A 148 -9.63 -10.56 9.92
CA ILE A 148 -10.83 -11.04 9.21
C ILE A 148 -10.40 -11.41 7.80
N THR A 149 -10.59 -12.65 7.42
CA THR A 149 -10.33 -13.09 6.05
C THR A 149 -11.60 -13.01 5.23
N VAL A 150 -11.44 -12.68 3.94
CA VAL A 150 -12.53 -12.59 2.97
C VAL A 150 -12.15 -13.30 1.68
N GLU A 151 -13.17 -13.72 0.94
CA GLU A 151 -12.97 -14.23 -0.42
C GLU A 151 -12.96 -13.09 -1.43
N THR A 152 -12.03 -13.13 -2.38
CA THR A 152 -12.00 -12.17 -3.49
C THR A 152 -13.18 -12.43 -4.43
N PRO A 153 -14.11 -11.48 -4.61
CA PRO A 153 -15.36 -11.75 -5.34
C PRO A 153 -15.14 -11.96 -6.83
N GLY A 154 -15.99 -12.81 -7.43
CA GLY A 154 -16.11 -12.95 -8.87
C GLY A 154 -14.90 -13.56 -9.59
N ASN A 155 -13.98 -14.21 -8.88
CA ASN A 155 -12.79 -14.81 -9.49
C ASN A 155 -12.59 -16.26 -9.03
N PRO A 156 -12.52 -17.25 -9.95
CA PRO A 156 -12.33 -18.65 -9.60
C PRO A 156 -10.96 -18.96 -8.96
N ARG A 157 -10.01 -18.06 -9.05
CA ARG A 157 -8.71 -18.16 -8.39
C ARG A 157 -8.76 -17.70 -6.92
N ALA A 158 -9.89 -17.16 -6.45
CA ALA A 158 -10.00 -16.72 -5.06
C ALA A 158 -9.71 -17.86 -4.09
N LEU A 159 -8.91 -17.58 -3.07
CA LEU A 159 -8.75 -18.50 -1.94
C LEU A 159 -10.00 -18.34 -1.04
N PRO A 160 -10.69 -19.45 -0.68
CA PRO A 160 -11.82 -19.40 0.24
C PRO A 160 -11.45 -18.71 1.55
N ALA A 161 -12.36 -17.88 2.06
CA ALA A 161 -12.10 -17.10 3.28
C ALA A 161 -11.78 -17.99 4.48
N GLU A 162 -12.47 -19.13 4.62
CA GLU A 162 -12.25 -20.12 5.67
C GLU A 162 -10.84 -20.74 5.59
N GLU A 163 -10.40 -21.08 4.37
CA GLU A 163 -9.08 -21.69 4.15
C GLU A 163 -7.96 -20.69 4.47
N LEU A 164 -8.14 -19.43 4.09
CA LEU A 164 -7.21 -18.37 4.44
C LEU A 164 -7.18 -18.11 5.97
N ALA A 165 -8.34 -18.20 6.64
CA ALA A 165 -8.40 -18.10 8.09
C ALA A 165 -7.60 -19.22 8.79
N GLU A 166 -7.73 -20.45 8.31
CA GLU A 166 -6.96 -21.58 8.84
C GLU A 166 -5.43 -21.41 8.65
N ALA A 167 -5.02 -20.82 7.52
CA ALA A 167 -3.61 -20.46 7.31
C ALA A 167 -3.13 -19.42 8.34
N TRP A 168 -3.94 -18.40 8.64
CA TRP A 168 -3.63 -17.39 9.65
C TRP A 168 -3.60 -17.94 11.07
N LYS A 169 -4.49 -18.87 11.44
CA LYS A 169 -4.56 -19.48 12.78
C LYS A 169 -3.27 -20.19 13.18
N LYS A 170 -2.46 -20.62 12.22
CA LYS A 170 -1.11 -21.17 12.47
C LYS A 170 -0.14 -20.11 13.06
N LYS A 171 -0.46 -18.82 12.95
CA LYS A 171 0.37 -17.69 13.40
C LYS A 171 -0.31 -16.77 14.42
N LYS A 172 -1.62 -16.68 14.40
CA LYS A 172 -2.45 -15.82 15.25
C LYS A 172 -3.67 -16.57 15.76
N ALA A 173 -4.07 -16.31 17.01
CA ALA A 173 -5.24 -16.94 17.60
C ALA A 173 -6.56 -16.23 17.26
N ASP A 174 -6.55 -14.88 17.17
CA ASP A 174 -7.75 -14.07 16.94
C ASP A 174 -7.95 -13.85 15.43
N VAL A 175 -8.48 -14.88 14.77
CA VAL A 175 -8.77 -14.90 13.33
C VAL A 175 -10.19 -15.37 13.09
N THR A 176 -10.94 -14.56 12.33
CA THR A 176 -12.29 -14.89 11.87
C THR A 176 -12.36 -14.80 10.34
N PHE A 177 -13.47 -15.23 9.77
CA PHE A 177 -13.73 -15.03 8.33
C PHE A 177 -15.13 -14.46 8.09
N GLU A 178 -15.29 -13.80 6.97
CA GLU A 178 -16.57 -13.28 6.49
C GLU A 178 -16.79 -13.64 5.02
N LYS A 179 -18.02 -14.06 4.70
CA LYS A 179 -18.42 -14.35 3.31
C LYS A 179 -18.69 -13.09 2.50
N LYS A 180 -19.10 -12.00 3.17
CA LYS A 180 -19.39 -10.72 2.56
C LYS A 180 -18.35 -9.69 3.03
N ILE A 181 -17.74 -8.98 2.08
CA ILE A 181 -16.76 -7.93 2.35
C ILE A 181 -17.37 -6.83 3.23
N GLU A 182 -18.63 -6.45 2.99
CA GLU A 182 -19.34 -5.46 3.79
C GLU A 182 -19.39 -5.82 5.27
N ASN A 183 -19.66 -7.10 5.61
CA ASN A 183 -19.65 -7.57 7.00
C ASN A 183 -18.25 -7.46 7.62
N ALA A 184 -17.20 -7.78 6.85
CA ALA A 184 -15.83 -7.63 7.34
C ALA A 184 -15.48 -6.17 7.63
N VAL A 185 -15.88 -5.24 6.75
CA VAL A 185 -15.69 -3.80 6.95
C VAL A 185 -16.45 -3.33 8.17
N ARG A 186 -17.74 -3.66 8.31
CA ARG A 186 -18.59 -3.28 9.45
C ARG A 186 -18.02 -3.78 10.77
N LYS A 187 -17.67 -5.06 10.87
CA LYS A 187 -17.07 -5.65 12.06
C LYS A 187 -15.72 -5.02 12.42
N SER A 188 -14.90 -4.70 11.43
CA SER A 188 -13.62 -4.02 11.66
C SER A 188 -13.84 -2.61 12.22
N LEU A 189 -14.81 -1.86 11.70
CA LEU A 189 -15.17 -0.52 12.20
C LEU A 189 -15.78 -0.56 13.62
N GLU A 190 -16.64 -1.55 13.91
CA GLU A 190 -17.23 -1.73 15.23
C GLU A 190 -16.20 -2.09 16.32
N LYS A 191 -15.16 -2.86 15.93
CA LYS A 191 -14.10 -3.31 16.85
C LYS A 191 -13.01 -2.27 17.05
N ALA A 192 -12.68 -1.51 16.02
CA ALA A 192 -11.58 -0.56 16.03
C ALA A 192 -11.91 0.68 16.88
N LYS A 193 -10.95 1.08 17.71
CA LYS A 193 -10.98 2.36 18.42
C LYS A 193 -10.48 3.47 17.50
N LYS A 194 -10.74 4.71 17.88
CA LYS A 194 -10.33 5.91 17.12
C LYS A 194 -8.85 5.93 16.72
N ASP A 195 -7.98 5.42 17.60
CA ASP A 195 -6.53 5.40 17.40
C ASP A 195 -5.99 4.14 16.71
N ASP A 196 -6.85 3.17 16.42
CA ASP A 196 -6.48 1.93 15.76
C ASP A 196 -6.36 2.11 14.24
N VAL A 197 -5.83 1.09 13.59
CA VAL A 197 -5.64 1.09 12.12
C VAL A 197 -6.31 -0.14 11.52
N ILE A 198 -7.24 0.07 10.61
CA ILE A 198 -7.82 -0.97 9.77
C ILE A 198 -7.01 -1.01 8.46
N LEU A 199 -6.54 -2.18 8.07
CA LEU A 199 -5.73 -2.39 6.87
C LEU A 199 -6.30 -3.53 6.03
N ALA A 200 -6.80 -3.20 4.82
CA ALA A 200 -7.26 -4.18 3.86
C ALA A 200 -6.18 -4.43 2.78
N PHE A 201 -5.77 -5.70 2.60
CA PHE A 201 -4.68 -6.07 1.70
C PHE A 201 -4.78 -7.51 1.19
N GLY A 202 -3.90 -7.89 0.23
CA GLY A 202 -3.76 -9.24 -0.30
C GLY A 202 -4.12 -9.37 -1.78
N SER A 203 -4.97 -8.50 -2.32
CA SER A 203 -5.27 -8.42 -3.74
C SER A 203 -5.89 -7.08 -4.11
N LEU A 204 -5.52 -6.52 -5.26
CA LEU A 204 -6.18 -5.32 -5.79
C LEU A 204 -7.65 -5.57 -6.16
N SER A 205 -8.01 -6.82 -6.47
CA SER A 205 -9.31 -7.16 -7.06
C SER A 205 -10.51 -7.02 -6.12
N PHE A 206 -10.32 -6.99 -4.81
CA PHE A 206 -11.41 -6.77 -3.85
C PHE A 206 -11.41 -5.38 -3.20
N LEU A 207 -10.36 -4.58 -3.41
CA LEU A 207 -10.27 -3.25 -2.77
C LEU A 207 -11.39 -2.31 -3.20
N GLY A 208 -11.88 -2.45 -4.44
CA GLY A 208 -13.04 -1.68 -4.90
C GLY A 208 -14.32 -1.98 -4.09
N GLU A 209 -14.52 -3.25 -3.70
CA GLU A 209 -15.66 -3.62 -2.85
C GLU A 209 -15.47 -3.14 -1.40
N ILE A 210 -14.22 -3.09 -0.90
CA ILE A 210 -13.91 -2.45 0.39
C ILE A 210 -14.32 -0.97 0.39
N VAL A 211 -13.95 -0.21 -0.67
CA VAL A 211 -14.30 1.21 -0.80
C VAL A 211 -15.82 1.38 -0.82
N LYS A 212 -16.53 0.62 -1.65
CA LYS A 212 -18.00 0.66 -1.72
C LYS A 212 -18.66 0.35 -0.36
N ALA A 213 -18.19 -0.70 0.32
CA ALA A 213 -18.71 -1.07 1.63
C ALA A 213 -18.52 0.05 2.66
N LEU A 214 -17.34 0.65 2.68
CA LEU A 214 -17.04 1.78 3.57
C LEU A 214 -17.93 3.00 3.27
N ASP A 215 -18.12 3.35 2.00
CA ASP A 215 -18.98 4.46 1.59
C ASP A 215 -20.46 4.21 1.93
N THR A 216 -20.94 2.97 1.75
CA THR A 216 -22.31 2.56 2.15
C THR A 216 -22.51 2.74 3.65
N ILE A 217 -21.60 2.19 4.46
CA ILE A 217 -21.69 2.26 5.92
C ILE A 217 -21.67 3.71 6.41
N ARG A 218 -20.86 4.57 5.80
CA ARG A 218 -20.81 6.01 6.13
C ARG A 218 -22.11 6.74 5.80
N SER A 219 -22.83 6.32 4.78
CA SER A 219 -24.10 6.94 4.39
C SER A 219 -25.28 6.52 5.28
N GLU A 220 -25.09 5.49 6.12
CA GLU A 220 -26.10 5.02 7.09
C GLU A 220 -26.02 5.74 8.45
N VAL A 221 -24.97 6.51 8.69
CA VAL A 221 -24.68 7.27 9.92
C VAL A 221 -24.94 8.75 9.72
#